data_a872f2ae127cb00bdd8ac87be0e1c4ba
#
_entry.id   a872f2ae127cb00bdd8ac87be0e1c4ba
#
_cell.length_a   1.000
_cell.length_b   1.000
_cell.length_c   1.000
_cell.angle_alpha   90.00
_cell.angle_beta   90.00
_cell.angle_gamma   90.00
#
_symmetry.space_group_name_H-M   'P 1'
#
loop_
_entity.id
_entity.type
_entity.pdbx_description
1 polymer ?
#
loop_
_entity_poly.entity_id
_entity_poly.type
_entity_poly.pdbx_seq_one_letter_code
_entity_poly.pdbx_strand_id
1 'polypeptide(L)'
;GRRDVTTHAVGSQLLYLAAQKAAGAEAQKQNDLEPIFLGQMHGAELPRASFAYASHSFLKKFGGSYRPHPSEKDKLSVLTHQLWEKEGIRIDRSGTPLNEVPNPVVSIFSTGVLEAAIRGIPAWVYHPAPPAWLVEFWDRYGMNQWGQEPTPAPVQPKKEPAQRIAELMIETLEA
;
A
#
# COMPACT_ATOMS: atom_id res chain seq x y z
N GLY A 1 16.63 -34.67 -16.58
CA GLY A 1 16.53 -33.46 -17.37
C GLY A 1 15.74 -32.40 -16.61
N ARG A 2 16.31 -31.23 -16.40
CA ARG A 2 15.57 -30.06 -15.93
C ARG A 2 14.52 -29.74 -17.01
N ARG A 3 13.26 -29.78 -16.64
CA ARG A 3 12.18 -29.24 -17.50
C ARG A 3 12.38 -27.73 -17.52
N ASP A 4 12.55 -27.15 -18.71
CA ASP A 4 12.57 -25.71 -18.87
C ASP A 4 11.21 -25.17 -18.44
N VAL A 5 11.20 -24.41 -17.34
CA VAL A 5 9.99 -23.77 -16.82
C VAL A 5 9.88 -22.40 -17.48
N THR A 6 8.87 -22.23 -18.31
CA THR A 6 8.53 -20.91 -18.88
C THR A 6 7.72 -20.12 -17.87
N THR A 7 8.20 -18.94 -17.47
CA THR A 7 7.50 -18.04 -16.57
C THR A 7 6.89 -16.86 -17.35
N HIS A 8 5.64 -16.52 -17.00
CA HIS A 8 4.95 -15.39 -17.61
C HIS A 8 4.57 -14.35 -16.54
N ALA A 9 4.94 -13.08 -16.76
CA ALA A 9 4.51 -11.97 -15.94
C ALA A 9 3.09 -11.54 -16.35
N VAL A 10 2.09 -11.81 -15.53
CA VAL A 10 0.68 -11.51 -15.82
C VAL A 10 0.15 -10.25 -15.12
N GLY A 11 0.92 -9.68 -14.18
CA GLY A 11 0.53 -8.51 -13.40
C GLY A 11 -0.37 -8.85 -12.20
N SER A 12 -0.81 -7.80 -11.51
CA SER A 12 -1.70 -7.91 -10.34
C SER A 12 -3.12 -7.51 -10.72
N GLN A 13 -4.09 -8.38 -10.47
CA GLN A 13 -5.51 -8.10 -10.71
C GLN A 13 -6.00 -6.89 -9.91
N LEU A 14 -5.55 -6.76 -8.66
CA LEU A 14 -5.93 -5.65 -7.79
C LEU A 14 -5.47 -4.29 -8.35
N LEU A 15 -4.21 -4.21 -8.79
CA LEU A 15 -3.64 -3.00 -9.38
C LEU A 15 -4.27 -2.69 -10.75
N TYR A 16 -4.59 -3.71 -11.54
CA TYR A 16 -5.29 -3.53 -12.81
C TYR A 16 -6.69 -2.92 -12.63
N LEU A 17 -7.47 -3.43 -11.66
CA LEU A 17 -8.78 -2.89 -11.34
C LEU A 17 -8.70 -1.47 -10.77
N ALA A 18 -7.66 -1.15 -9.98
CA ALA A 18 -7.41 0.20 -9.48
C ALA A 18 -7.15 1.18 -10.64
N ALA A 19 -6.36 0.77 -11.64
CA ALA A 19 -6.08 1.57 -12.83
C ALA A 19 -7.33 1.87 -13.67
N GLN A 20 -8.22 0.89 -13.83
CA GLN A 20 -9.49 1.10 -14.55
C GLN A 20 -10.39 2.13 -13.84
N LYS A 21 -10.47 2.06 -12.50
CA LYS A 21 -11.22 3.06 -11.72
C LYS A 21 -10.62 4.46 -11.82
N ALA A 22 -9.27 4.58 -11.85
CA ALA A 22 -8.58 5.86 -11.97
C ALA A 22 -8.81 6.56 -13.29
N ALA A 23 -8.96 5.82 -14.39
CA ALA A 23 -9.22 6.38 -15.72
C ALA A 23 -10.54 7.18 -15.81
N GLY A 24 -11.44 7.02 -14.84
CA GLY A 24 -12.69 7.76 -14.73
C GLY A 24 -12.73 8.86 -13.67
N ALA A 25 -11.65 9.06 -12.90
CA ALA A 25 -11.61 10.04 -11.83
C ALA A 25 -10.86 11.31 -12.28
N GLU A 26 -11.52 12.46 -12.21
CA GLU A 26 -10.86 13.75 -12.38
C GLU A 26 -9.80 13.94 -11.27
N ALA A 27 -8.60 14.36 -11.66
CA ALA A 27 -7.51 14.68 -10.75
C ALA A 27 -7.92 15.86 -9.84
N GLN A 28 -8.47 15.54 -8.68
CA GLN A 28 -8.88 16.51 -7.69
C GLN A 28 -7.65 17.15 -7.03
N LYS A 29 -7.67 18.46 -6.80
CA LYS A 29 -6.64 19.20 -6.07
C LYS A 29 -6.46 18.61 -4.66
N GLN A 30 -5.37 17.85 -4.46
CA GLN A 30 -5.13 17.04 -3.26
C GLN A 30 -4.06 17.63 -2.32
N ASN A 31 -3.55 18.83 -2.63
CA ASN A 31 -2.39 19.38 -1.92
C ASN A 31 -2.64 19.81 -0.47
N ASP A 32 -3.91 19.86 -0.01
CA ASP A 32 -4.26 20.33 1.34
C ASP A 32 -4.80 19.23 2.27
N LEU A 33 -4.88 17.98 1.79
CA LEU A 33 -5.41 16.88 2.61
C LEU A 33 -4.30 16.26 3.47
N GLU A 34 -4.62 16.01 4.75
CA GLU A 34 -3.70 15.34 5.64
C GLU A 34 -3.48 13.87 5.25
N PRO A 35 -2.26 13.34 5.39
CA PRO A 35 -1.95 11.98 5.00
C PRO A 35 -2.66 10.93 5.88
N ILE A 36 -2.97 9.79 5.29
CA ILE A 36 -3.44 8.60 5.99
C ILE A 36 -2.29 7.60 6.05
N PHE A 37 -1.90 7.20 7.26
CA PHE A 37 -0.93 6.13 7.48
C PHE A 37 -1.63 4.78 7.57
N LEU A 38 -1.35 3.88 6.64
CA LEU A 38 -1.95 2.55 6.59
C LEU A 38 -1.29 1.62 7.61
N GLY A 39 -2.10 1.06 8.51
CA GLY A 39 -1.67 0.14 9.54
C GLY A 39 -1.23 -1.21 9.00
N GLN A 40 -0.17 -1.77 9.59
CA GLN A 40 0.39 -3.08 9.25
C GLN A 40 0.85 -3.85 10.49
N MET A 41 0.38 -3.50 11.70
CA MET A 41 0.80 -4.15 12.96
C MET A 41 0.44 -5.64 13.06
N HIS A 42 -0.32 -6.15 12.11
CA HIS A 42 -0.66 -7.57 11.97
C HIS A 42 0.41 -8.36 11.19
N GLY A 43 1.33 -7.66 10.51
CA GLY A 43 2.37 -8.28 9.70
C GLY A 43 3.40 -9.04 10.54
N ALA A 44 4.03 -10.05 9.94
CA ALA A 44 5.05 -10.89 10.57
C ALA A 44 6.47 -10.53 10.11
N GLU A 45 6.61 -9.69 9.10
CA GLU A 45 7.87 -9.36 8.42
C GLU A 45 8.77 -8.46 9.28
N LEU A 46 8.15 -7.64 10.14
CA LEU A 46 8.83 -6.81 11.13
C LEU A 46 8.29 -7.10 12.53
N PRO A 47 9.08 -6.89 13.59
CA PRO A 47 8.56 -6.89 14.94
C PRO A 47 7.42 -5.88 15.10
N ARG A 48 6.35 -6.26 15.79
CA ARG A 48 5.18 -5.39 16.03
C ARG A 48 5.57 -4.01 16.56
N ALA A 49 6.56 -3.96 17.48
CA ALA A 49 7.06 -2.70 18.00
C ALA A 49 7.65 -1.79 16.92
N SER A 50 8.25 -2.37 15.86
CA SER A 50 8.79 -1.62 14.72
C SER A 50 7.67 -1.00 13.88
N PHE A 51 6.58 -1.74 13.63
CA PHE A 51 5.39 -1.20 12.97
C PHE A 51 4.77 -0.05 13.77
N ALA A 52 4.58 -0.26 15.08
CA ALA A 52 4.01 0.75 15.95
C ALA A 52 4.90 2.00 16.04
N TYR A 53 6.20 1.82 16.19
CA TYR A 53 7.17 2.91 16.24
C TYR A 53 7.19 3.74 14.94
N ALA A 54 7.22 3.10 13.79
CA ALA A 54 7.22 3.81 12.51
C ALA A 54 5.93 4.63 12.33
N SER A 55 4.77 4.04 12.58
CA SER A 55 3.47 4.71 12.47
C SER A 55 3.36 5.88 13.45
N HIS A 56 3.66 5.64 14.71
CA HIS A 56 3.62 6.67 15.76
C HIS A 56 4.59 7.83 15.47
N SER A 57 5.83 7.51 15.11
CA SER A 57 6.85 8.50 14.77
C SER A 57 6.41 9.38 13.61
N PHE A 58 5.83 8.79 12.55
CA PHE A 58 5.31 9.54 11.41
C PHE A 58 4.21 10.51 11.85
N LEU A 59 3.18 9.99 12.52
CA LEU A 59 1.98 10.75 12.89
C LEU A 59 2.28 11.87 13.89
N LYS A 60 3.20 11.65 14.82
CA LYS A 60 3.63 12.70 15.77
C LYS A 60 4.44 13.80 15.09
N LYS A 61 5.23 13.46 14.07
CA LYS A 61 6.11 14.40 13.39
C LYS A 61 5.44 15.16 12.25
N PHE A 62 4.59 14.48 11.48
CA PHE A 62 4.04 15.01 10.24
C PHE A 62 2.50 15.18 10.26
N GLY A 63 1.84 14.69 11.30
CA GLY A 63 0.38 14.71 11.39
C GLY A 63 -0.31 13.64 10.56
N GLY A 64 -1.62 13.82 10.37
CA GLY A 64 -2.45 12.88 9.64
C GLY A 64 -3.29 11.98 10.53
N SER A 65 -3.77 10.88 9.97
CA SER A 65 -4.53 9.87 10.69
C SER A 65 -3.97 8.48 10.48
N TYR A 66 -4.11 7.61 11.47
CA TYR A 66 -3.80 6.19 11.37
C TYR A 66 -5.02 5.40 10.94
N ARG A 67 -4.88 4.60 9.90
CA ARG A 67 -5.93 3.70 9.45
C ARG A 67 -5.55 2.26 9.78
N PRO A 68 -6.18 1.66 10.81
CA PRO A 68 -5.91 0.29 11.19
C PRO A 68 -6.21 -0.68 10.06
N HIS A 69 -5.38 -1.71 9.90
CA HIS A 69 -5.74 -2.83 9.03
C HIS A 69 -6.93 -3.60 9.63
N PRO A 70 -7.84 -4.16 8.80
CA PRO A 70 -8.97 -4.95 9.31
C PRO A 70 -8.60 -6.10 10.25
N SER A 71 -7.37 -6.61 10.17
CA SER A 71 -6.82 -7.65 11.05
C SER A 71 -6.33 -7.14 12.42
N GLU A 72 -6.24 -5.82 12.63
CA GLU A 72 -5.80 -5.22 13.90
C GLU A 72 -6.92 -5.15 14.94
N LYS A 73 -7.56 -6.29 15.23
CA LYS A 73 -8.68 -6.42 16.17
C LYS A 73 -8.30 -7.06 17.50
N ASP A 74 -7.05 -7.47 17.64
CA ASP A 74 -6.55 -8.05 18.89
C ASP A 74 -6.45 -6.99 19.99
N LYS A 75 -6.48 -7.46 21.26
CA LYS A 75 -6.50 -6.57 22.46
C LYS A 75 -5.32 -5.59 22.48
N LEU A 76 -4.15 -6.02 22.02
CA LEU A 76 -2.94 -5.19 22.02
C LEU A 76 -3.04 -4.08 20.98
N SER A 77 -3.55 -4.37 19.78
CA SER A 77 -3.84 -3.34 18.77
C SER A 77 -4.82 -2.31 19.28
N VAL A 78 -5.94 -2.77 19.84
CA VAL A 78 -6.98 -1.88 20.39
C VAL A 78 -6.41 -0.98 21.49
N LEU A 79 -5.62 -1.55 22.40
CA LEU A 79 -4.98 -0.76 23.48
C LEU A 79 -3.99 0.27 22.89
N THR A 80 -3.19 -0.12 21.91
CA THR A 80 -2.26 0.78 21.23
C THR A 80 -3.01 1.95 20.57
N HIS A 81 -4.11 1.68 19.86
CA HIS A 81 -4.92 2.73 19.24
C HIS A 81 -5.52 3.67 20.30
N GLN A 82 -6.01 3.14 21.44
CA GLN A 82 -6.55 3.97 22.53
C GLN A 82 -5.48 4.87 23.15
N LEU A 83 -4.26 4.37 23.32
CA LEU A 83 -3.13 5.17 23.82
C LEU A 83 -2.79 6.29 22.83
N TRP A 84 -2.71 5.98 21.55
CA TRP A 84 -2.44 6.98 20.53
C TRP A 84 -3.52 8.06 20.43
N GLU A 85 -4.79 7.69 20.59
CA GLU A 85 -5.89 8.68 20.66
C GLU A 85 -5.73 9.63 21.85
N LYS A 86 -5.32 9.12 23.03
CA LYS A 86 -5.01 9.96 24.19
C LYS A 86 -3.84 10.91 23.96
N GLU A 87 -2.92 10.56 23.06
CA GLU A 87 -1.80 11.40 22.63
C GLU A 87 -2.16 12.35 21.50
N GLY A 88 -3.42 12.38 21.07
CA GLY A 88 -3.91 13.25 20.01
C GLY A 88 -3.74 12.72 18.58
N ILE A 89 -3.36 11.46 18.40
CA ILE A 89 -3.33 10.81 17.08
C ILE A 89 -4.75 10.40 16.69
N ARG A 90 -5.19 10.79 15.52
CA ARG A 90 -6.49 10.41 14.98
C ARG A 90 -6.47 9.00 14.43
N ILE A 91 -7.44 8.18 14.81
CA ILE A 91 -7.64 6.83 14.28
C ILE A 91 -8.81 6.88 13.29
N ASP A 92 -8.55 6.56 12.02
CA ASP A 92 -9.58 6.47 10.99
C ASP A 92 -10.37 5.16 11.14
N ARG A 93 -11.61 5.29 11.58
CA ARG A 93 -12.59 4.20 11.72
C ARG A 93 -13.77 4.36 10.77
N SER A 94 -13.63 5.19 9.73
CA SER A 94 -14.73 5.50 8.79
C SER A 94 -15.28 4.28 8.08
N GLY A 95 -14.44 3.25 7.88
CA GLY A 95 -14.80 2.08 7.06
C GLY A 95 -14.86 2.37 5.55
N THR A 96 -14.58 3.60 5.13
CA THR A 96 -14.54 3.98 3.71
C THR A 96 -13.50 3.12 2.98
N PRO A 97 -13.82 2.48 1.86
CA PRO A 97 -12.84 1.72 1.07
C PRO A 97 -11.64 2.58 0.69
N LEU A 98 -10.41 2.02 0.75
CA LEU A 98 -9.19 2.78 0.44
C LEU A 98 -9.23 3.42 -0.95
N ASN A 99 -9.87 2.74 -1.91
CA ASN A 99 -10.05 3.22 -3.28
C ASN A 99 -11.06 4.38 -3.42
N GLU A 100 -11.69 4.83 -2.36
CA GLU A 100 -12.59 5.99 -2.31
C GLU A 100 -11.99 7.14 -1.50
N VAL A 101 -10.87 6.90 -0.84
CA VAL A 101 -10.20 7.90 0.00
C VAL A 101 -9.34 8.82 -0.87
N PRO A 102 -9.54 10.16 -0.81
CA PRO A 102 -8.78 11.11 -1.63
C PRO A 102 -7.46 11.55 -0.98
N ASN A 103 -7.23 11.19 0.27
CA ASN A 103 -6.07 11.63 1.06
C ASN A 103 -4.76 11.01 0.58
N PRO A 104 -3.65 11.75 0.68
CA PRO A 104 -2.31 11.17 0.49
C PRO A 104 -2.11 9.93 1.37
N VAL A 105 -1.43 8.92 0.85
CA VAL A 105 -1.27 7.62 1.51
C VAL A 105 0.18 7.41 1.92
N VAL A 106 0.39 6.97 3.15
CA VAL A 106 1.70 6.54 3.65
C VAL A 106 1.59 5.16 4.27
N SER A 107 2.57 4.32 4.05
CA SER A 107 2.66 3.02 4.72
C SER A 107 4.11 2.58 4.90
N ILE A 108 4.33 1.45 5.59
CA ILE A 108 5.67 0.88 5.68
C ILE A 108 6.00 0.12 4.39
N PHE A 109 5.15 -0.79 3.92
CA PHE A 109 5.32 -1.54 2.66
C PHE A 109 3.99 -2.10 2.09
N SER A 110 2.86 -1.43 2.35
CA SER A 110 1.56 -1.87 1.83
C SER A 110 1.44 -1.64 0.33
N THR A 111 0.82 -2.58 -0.40
CA THR A 111 0.40 -2.40 -1.79
C THR A 111 -0.59 -1.24 -1.97
N GLY A 112 -1.23 -0.78 -0.88
CA GLY A 112 -2.06 0.41 -0.87
C GLY A 112 -1.35 1.67 -1.35
N VAL A 113 -0.01 1.75 -1.22
CA VAL A 113 0.82 2.83 -1.80
C VAL A 113 0.77 2.77 -3.34
N LEU A 114 0.91 1.59 -3.93
CA LEU A 114 0.85 1.41 -5.38
C LEU A 114 -0.57 1.64 -5.93
N GLU A 115 -1.59 1.18 -5.22
CA GLU A 115 -3.00 1.43 -5.57
C GLU A 115 -3.32 2.93 -5.57
N ALA A 116 -2.85 3.67 -4.55
CA ALA A 116 -3.00 5.11 -4.48
C ALA A 116 -2.28 5.81 -5.65
N ALA A 117 -1.02 5.42 -5.93
CA ALA A 117 -0.24 5.97 -7.03
C ALA A 117 -0.93 5.77 -8.40
N ILE A 118 -1.49 4.58 -8.66
CA ILE A 118 -2.26 4.29 -9.87
C ILE A 118 -3.48 5.22 -10.01
N ARG A 119 -4.10 5.59 -8.90
CA ARG A 119 -5.25 6.51 -8.87
C ARG A 119 -4.85 7.98 -8.96
N GLY A 120 -3.58 8.29 -9.08
CA GLY A 120 -3.05 9.66 -9.07
C GLY A 120 -3.03 10.29 -7.68
N ILE A 121 -3.17 9.50 -6.61
CA ILE A 121 -3.08 9.95 -5.22
C ILE A 121 -1.62 9.91 -4.78
N PRO A 122 -1.06 11.02 -4.25
CA PRO A 122 0.30 11.02 -3.74
C PRO A 122 0.49 9.95 -2.66
N ALA A 123 1.52 9.12 -2.82
CA ALA A 123 1.74 8.00 -1.91
C ALA A 123 3.23 7.75 -1.67
N TRP A 124 3.57 7.37 -0.45
CA TRP A 124 4.96 7.13 -0.02
C TRP A 124 5.05 5.96 0.94
N VAL A 125 6.27 5.46 1.08
CA VAL A 125 6.63 4.56 2.17
C VAL A 125 7.41 5.33 3.24
N TYR A 126 7.34 4.83 4.48
CA TYR A 126 8.03 5.45 5.60
C TYR A 126 8.43 4.43 6.67
N HIS A 127 9.66 4.52 7.11
CA HIS A 127 10.16 3.93 8.35
C HIS A 127 11.34 4.77 8.83
N PRO A 128 11.42 5.19 10.11
CA PRO A 128 12.48 6.10 10.59
C PRO A 128 13.87 5.45 10.61
N ALA A 129 13.94 4.12 10.67
CA ALA A 129 15.17 3.33 10.65
C ALA A 129 14.90 2.01 9.90
N PRO A 130 14.76 2.04 8.56
CA PRO A 130 14.39 0.85 7.80
C PRO A 130 15.53 -0.16 7.79
N PRO A 131 15.25 -1.47 8.04
CA PRO A 131 16.22 -2.51 7.80
C PRO A 131 16.56 -2.63 6.31
N ALA A 132 17.75 -3.17 5.98
CA ALA A 132 18.23 -3.23 4.59
C ALA A 132 17.25 -3.91 3.64
N TRP A 133 16.64 -5.04 4.06
CA TRP A 133 15.68 -5.76 3.24
C TRP A 133 14.42 -4.92 2.88
N LEU A 134 14.02 -4.00 3.78
CA LEU A 134 12.87 -3.12 3.54
C LEU A 134 13.19 -2.07 2.48
N VAL A 135 14.40 -1.52 2.50
CA VAL A 135 14.90 -0.61 1.46
C VAL A 135 14.96 -1.32 0.11
N GLU A 136 15.53 -2.53 0.06
CA GLU A 136 15.56 -3.35 -1.15
C GLU A 136 14.16 -3.69 -1.68
N PHE A 137 13.21 -3.91 -0.77
CA PHE A 137 11.80 -4.11 -1.14
C PHE A 137 11.21 -2.86 -1.79
N TRP A 138 11.41 -1.68 -1.20
CA TRP A 138 10.95 -0.41 -1.77
C TRP A 138 11.54 -0.15 -3.16
N ASP A 139 12.85 -0.35 -3.30
CA ASP A 139 13.55 -0.18 -4.60
C ASP A 139 12.99 -1.15 -5.66
N ARG A 140 12.78 -2.40 -5.29
CA ARG A 140 12.24 -3.43 -6.19
C ARG A 140 10.85 -3.09 -6.73
N TYR A 141 10.00 -2.46 -5.91
CA TYR A 141 8.65 -2.09 -6.30
C TYR A 141 8.50 -0.62 -6.71
N GLY A 142 9.60 0.12 -6.79
CA GLY A 142 9.62 1.52 -7.17
C GLY A 142 8.84 2.43 -6.21
N MET A 143 8.83 2.07 -4.91
CA MET A 143 8.17 2.84 -3.87
C MET A 143 9.10 3.93 -3.34
N ASN A 144 8.68 5.19 -3.40
CA ASN A 144 9.46 6.33 -2.92
C ASN A 144 9.18 6.62 -1.44
N GLN A 145 10.21 7.03 -0.72
CA GLN A 145 10.14 7.36 0.70
C GLN A 145 9.54 8.76 0.92
N TRP A 146 8.89 8.94 2.05
CA TRP A 146 8.38 10.24 2.49
C TRP A 146 9.49 11.31 2.47
N GLY A 147 9.20 12.44 1.83
CA GLY A 147 10.17 13.51 1.60
C GLY A 147 10.83 13.50 0.22
N GLN A 148 10.60 12.46 -0.58
CA GLN A 148 10.92 12.39 -2.00
C GLN A 148 9.68 12.71 -2.85
N GLU A 149 9.84 12.70 -4.18
CA GLU A 149 8.68 12.71 -5.08
C GLU A 149 7.74 11.55 -4.77
N PRO A 150 6.41 11.70 -4.96
CA PRO A 150 5.48 10.61 -4.74
C PRO A 150 5.84 9.34 -5.54
N THR A 151 5.50 8.19 -5.00
CA THR A 151 5.66 6.90 -5.69
C THR A 151 4.99 6.96 -7.05
N PRO A 152 5.71 6.67 -8.16
CA PRO A 152 5.14 6.67 -9.49
C PRO A 152 4.14 5.52 -9.66
N ALA A 153 3.12 5.72 -10.46
CA ALA A 153 2.18 4.66 -10.80
C ALA A 153 2.91 3.51 -11.53
N PRO A 154 2.83 2.27 -11.02
CA PRO A 154 3.43 1.13 -11.71
C PRO A 154 2.73 0.89 -13.06
N VAL A 155 3.53 0.48 -14.05
CA VAL A 155 3.01 0.15 -15.38
C VAL A 155 2.02 -1.01 -15.27
N GLN A 156 0.84 -0.81 -15.84
CA GLN A 156 -0.21 -1.83 -15.84
C GLN A 156 -0.14 -2.71 -17.10
N PRO A 157 -0.48 -3.99 -16.99
CA PRO A 157 -0.56 -4.86 -18.16
C PRO A 157 -1.67 -4.38 -19.12
N LYS A 158 -1.47 -4.59 -20.41
CA LYS A 158 -2.46 -4.22 -21.45
C LYS A 158 -3.74 -5.06 -21.40
N LYS A 159 -3.63 -6.31 -20.91
CA LYS A 159 -4.75 -7.24 -20.73
C LYS A 159 -5.02 -7.47 -19.25
N GLU A 160 -6.26 -7.74 -18.93
CA GLU A 160 -6.65 -8.13 -17.59
C GLU A 160 -5.84 -9.38 -17.13
N PRO A 161 -5.20 -9.36 -15.95
CA PRO A 161 -4.37 -10.48 -15.49
C PRO A 161 -5.10 -11.83 -15.45
N ALA A 162 -6.36 -11.84 -15.00
CA ALA A 162 -7.17 -13.06 -14.97
C ALA A 162 -7.42 -13.62 -16.37
N GLN A 163 -7.72 -12.76 -17.35
CA GLN A 163 -7.88 -13.15 -18.74
C GLN A 163 -6.57 -13.70 -19.32
N ARG A 164 -5.43 -13.05 -19.04
CA ARG A 164 -4.13 -13.52 -19.52
C ARG A 164 -3.74 -14.87 -18.93
N ILE A 165 -4.06 -15.12 -17.67
CA ILE A 165 -3.87 -16.45 -17.04
C ILE A 165 -4.69 -17.51 -17.76
N ALA A 166 -5.97 -17.25 -18.03
CA ALA A 166 -6.85 -18.18 -18.74
C ALA A 166 -6.32 -18.50 -20.14
N GLU A 167 -5.89 -17.48 -20.91
CA GLU A 167 -5.28 -17.67 -22.22
C GLU A 167 -4.04 -18.57 -22.16
N LEU A 168 -3.13 -18.31 -21.21
CA LEU A 168 -1.91 -19.14 -21.03
C LEU A 168 -2.23 -20.58 -20.65
N MET A 169 -3.27 -20.81 -19.84
CA MET A 169 -3.71 -22.16 -19.49
C MET A 169 -4.23 -22.91 -20.73
N ILE A 170 -5.00 -22.24 -21.59
CA ILE A 170 -5.50 -22.84 -22.85
C ILE A 170 -4.32 -23.14 -23.78
N GLU A 171 -3.42 -22.17 -24.01
CA GLU A 171 -2.22 -22.34 -24.86
C GLU A 171 -1.37 -23.53 -24.38
N THR A 172 -1.27 -23.77 -23.05
CA THR A 172 -0.50 -24.87 -22.48
C THR A 172 -1.18 -26.23 -22.64
N LEU A 173 -2.52 -26.26 -22.72
CA LEU A 173 -3.28 -27.51 -22.91
C LEU A 173 -3.33 -27.94 -24.38
N GLU A 174 -3.16 -26.99 -25.31
CA GLU A 174 -3.18 -27.26 -26.76
C GLU A 174 -1.78 -27.55 -27.33
N ALA A 175 -0.72 -27.38 -26.54
CA ALA A 175 0.68 -27.64 -26.92
C ALA A 175 1.14 -29.04 -26.51
#